data_038aab62e0ad19b3ce77609c6bda1e3c
#
_entry.id   038aab62e0ad19b3ce77609c6bda1e3c
#
_cell.length_a   1.000
_cell.length_b   1.000
_cell.length_c   1.000
_cell.angle_alpha   90.00
_cell.angle_beta   90.00
_cell.angle_gamma   90.00
#
_symmetry.space_group_name_H-M   'P 1'
#
loop_
_entity.id
_entity.type
_entity.pdbx_description
1 polymer ?
#
loop_
_entity_poly.entity_id
_entity_poly.type
_entity_poly.pdbx_seq_one_letter_code
_entity_poly.pdbx_strand_id
1 'polypeptide(L)'
;MNTRLSAALTTKKTQRVVILTAIALTAFAANSVLCRVALRHSAIAPISFSVIRLVSGALILWVILKFQRPVKKATGSWGGAVSLYVYAFAFSYAYLKLDTGTGALVLFGAVQLTMLGYGVLQGERMGVLALLGLVLAVTGLVVLLLPGSSAPPLTSVVIMLTSGVAWGVYSILGKGLTDPLAATAGNFMMSVPLIMLTSLPFISSFHAVVVGITSAVVSGTIASGAGYAIWYAAVRNLSSFRAATVQLTVPVIASIAGVLLLGETFTTRLGLSSLTVLGGIALVLSAKQTASLKPRD
;
A
#
# COMPACT_ATOMS: atom_id res chain seq x y z
N MET A 1 41.26 14.09 10.29
CA MET A 1 40.03 14.56 10.94
C MET A 1 38.81 14.46 10.02
N ASN A 2 38.94 14.73 8.70
CA ASN A 2 37.79 14.71 7.75
C ASN A 2 37.15 13.33 7.47
N THR A 3 37.90 12.23 7.43
CA THR A 3 37.37 10.89 7.11
C THR A 3 36.45 10.34 8.20
N ARG A 4 36.74 10.56 9.47
CA ARG A 4 35.88 10.13 10.60
C ARG A 4 34.57 10.93 10.64
N LEU A 5 34.61 12.22 10.34
CA LEU A 5 33.43 13.08 10.29
C LEU A 5 32.52 12.70 9.11
N SER A 6 33.08 12.43 7.94
CA SER A 6 32.35 11.95 6.75
C SER A 6 31.69 10.58 7.02
N ALA A 7 32.41 9.63 7.63
CA ALA A 7 31.84 8.33 8.00
C ALA A 7 30.69 8.45 9.00
N ALA A 8 30.82 9.30 10.02
CA ALA A 8 29.76 9.55 11.01
C ALA A 8 28.52 10.19 10.40
N LEU A 9 28.68 11.13 9.46
CA LEU A 9 27.55 11.76 8.74
C LEU A 9 26.84 10.77 7.82
N THR A 10 27.58 9.91 7.14
CA THR A 10 27.02 8.84 6.29
C THR A 10 26.23 7.84 7.13
N THR A 11 26.74 7.43 8.28
CA THR A 11 26.06 6.51 9.20
C THR A 11 24.76 7.12 9.73
N LYS A 12 24.77 8.38 10.18
CA LYS A 12 23.56 9.08 10.65
C LYS A 12 22.49 9.21 9.54
N LYS A 13 22.90 9.50 8.29
CA LYS A 13 21.99 9.57 7.16
C LYS A 13 21.35 8.21 6.88
N THR A 14 22.13 7.15 6.88
CA THR A 14 21.64 5.77 6.68
C THR A 14 20.67 5.36 7.77
N GLN A 15 20.99 5.59 9.03
CA GLN A 15 20.08 5.32 10.16
C GLN A 15 18.76 6.04 10.03
N ARG A 16 18.77 7.34 9.67
CA ARG A 16 17.56 8.12 9.45
C ARG A 16 16.68 7.51 8.35
N VAL A 17 17.26 7.10 7.23
CA VAL A 17 16.52 6.46 6.12
C VAL A 17 15.89 5.14 6.58
N VAL A 18 16.62 4.31 7.31
CA VAL A 18 16.10 3.03 7.84
C VAL A 18 14.93 3.27 8.78
N ILE A 19 15.05 4.22 9.73
CA ILE A 19 13.97 4.54 10.68
C ILE A 19 12.72 5.06 9.95
N LEU A 20 12.87 6.03 9.03
CA LEU A 20 11.74 6.56 8.25
C LEU A 20 11.06 5.47 7.42
N THR A 21 11.85 4.58 6.80
CA THR A 21 11.33 3.44 6.05
C THR A 21 10.53 2.52 6.96
N ALA A 22 11.07 2.11 8.11
CA ALA A 22 10.39 1.24 9.05
C ALA A 22 9.06 1.85 9.54
N ILE A 23 9.05 3.14 9.91
CA ILE A 23 7.83 3.85 10.34
C ILE A 23 6.80 3.86 9.21
N ALA A 24 7.19 4.17 7.97
CA ALA A 24 6.27 4.22 6.83
C ALA A 24 5.67 2.83 6.52
N LEU A 25 6.48 1.77 6.53
CA LEU A 25 6.00 0.40 6.28
C LEU A 25 5.07 -0.08 7.38
N THR A 26 5.36 0.26 8.65
CA THR A 26 4.46 -0.01 9.78
C THR A 26 3.14 0.76 9.62
N ALA A 27 3.19 2.03 9.19
CA ALA A 27 1.98 2.80 8.90
C ALA A 27 1.14 2.17 7.79
N PHE A 28 1.77 1.65 6.73
CA PHE A 28 1.07 0.94 5.66
C PHE A 28 0.42 -0.36 6.14
N ALA A 29 1.12 -1.15 6.96
CA ALA A 29 0.55 -2.34 7.58
C ALA A 29 -0.60 -1.99 8.54
N ALA A 30 -0.47 -0.89 9.29
CA ALA A 30 -1.50 -0.41 10.20
C ALA A 30 -2.82 -0.05 9.49
N ASN A 31 -2.79 0.38 8.21
CA ASN A 31 -4.02 0.58 7.44
C ASN A 31 -4.87 -0.69 7.36
N SER A 32 -4.24 -1.85 7.13
CA SER A 32 -4.93 -3.15 7.09
C SER A 32 -5.52 -3.51 8.46
N VAL A 33 -4.75 -3.34 9.52
CA VAL A 33 -5.18 -3.60 10.89
C VAL A 33 -6.34 -2.69 11.28
N LEU A 34 -6.21 -1.37 11.10
CA LEU A 34 -7.24 -0.39 11.45
C LEU A 34 -8.55 -0.62 10.70
N CYS A 35 -8.45 -0.94 9.40
CA CYS A 35 -9.62 -1.27 8.60
C CYS A 35 -10.30 -2.55 9.12
N ARG A 36 -9.52 -3.58 9.44
CA ARG A 36 -10.05 -4.84 9.97
C ARG A 36 -10.66 -4.66 11.36
N VAL A 37 -10.02 -3.90 12.27
CA VAL A 37 -10.58 -3.53 13.59
C VAL A 37 -11.94 -2.87 13.43
N ALA A 38 -12.04 -1.89 12.53
CA ALA A 38 -13.26 -1.13 12.30
C ALA A 38 -14.40 -1.99 11.73
N LEU A 39 -14.09 -2.93 10.82
CA LEU A 39 -15.09 -3.65 10.03
C LEU A 39 -15.44 -5.03 10.55
N ARG A 40 -14.53 -5.71 11.27
CA ARG A 40 -14.72 -7.10 11.75
C ARG A 40 -15.99 -7.28 12.60
N HIS A 41 -16.33 -6.30 13.44
CA HIS A 41 -17.47 -6.33 14.35
C HIS A 41 -18.56 -5.32 13.96
N SER A 42 -18.61 -4.92 12.68
CA SER A 42 -19.57 -3.95 12.16
C SER A 42 -19.61 -2.63 12.96
N ALA A 43 -18.45 -2.21 13.51
CA ALA A 43 -18.37 -0.95 14.23
C ALA A 43 -18.54 0.28 13.33
N ILE A 44 -18.41 0.09 12.02
CA ILE A 44 -18.64 1.12 11.00
C ILE A 44 -19.01 0.47 9.66
N ALA A 45 -19.83 1.13 8.86
CA ALA A 45 -20.07 0.70 7.48
C ALA A 45 -18.81 0.93 6.62
N PRO A 46 -18.48 0.06 5.64
CA PRO A 46 -17.31 0.22 4.78
C PRO A 46 -17.27 1.55 4.04
N ILE A 47 -18.45 2.02 3.62
CA ILE A 47 -18.57 3.33 2.96
C ILE A 47 -18.25 4.47 3.92
N SER A 48 -18.75 4.43 5.17
CA SER A 48 -18.46 5.42 6.20
C SER A 48 -16.97 5.43 6.55
N PHE A 49 -16.35 4.25 6.66
CA PHE A 49 -14.90 4.14 6.86
C PHE A 49 -14.13 4.81 5.72
N SER A 50 -14.49 4.53 4.46
CA SER A 50 -13.83 5.09 3.29
C SER A 50 -13.96 6.61 3.22
N VAL A 51 -15.16 7.15 3.50
CA VAL A 51 -15.42 8.59 3.56
C VAL A 51 -14.54 9.25 4.62
N ILE A 52 -14.60 8.77 5.86
CA ILE A 52 -13.84 9.35 6.97
C ILE A 52 -12.34 9.27 6.70
N ARG A 53 -11.85 8.13 6.20
CA ARG A 53 -10.43 7.94 5.85
C ARG A 53 -9.96 8.93 4.79
N LEU A 54 -10.70 9.10 3.68
CA LEU A 54 -10.29 10.00 2.60
C LEU A 54 -10.37 11.47 3.03
N VAL A 55 -11.42 11.87 3.76
CA VAL A 55 -11.57 13.24 4.27
C VAL A 55 -10.48 13.56 5.28
N SER A 56 -10.26 12.72 6.28
CA SER A 56 -9.23 12.95 7.29
C SER A 56 -7.81 12.92 6.70
N GLY A 57 -7.57 12.06 5.71
CA GLY A 57 -6.33 12.02 4.93
C GLY A 57 -6.10 13.30 4.12
N ALA A 58 -7.14 13.82 3.45
CA ALA A 58 -7.07 15.08 2.73
C ALA A 58 -6.76 16.26 3.67
N LEU A 59 -7.42 16.30 4.84
CA LEU A 59 -7.23 17.36 5.83
C LEU A 59 -5.80 17.36 6.38
N ILE A 60 -5.27 16.21 6.82
CA ILE A 60 -3.92 16.18 7.38
C ILE A 60 -2.86 16.49 6.32
N LEU A 61 -3.01 16.02 5.09
CA LEU A 61 -2.08 16.34 4.01
C LEU A 61 -2.13 17.83 3.65
N TRP A 62 -3.31 18.44 3.65
CA TRP A 62 -3.44 19.88 3.49
C TRP A 62 -2.72 20.64 4.60
N VAL A 63 -2.89 20.24 5.86
CA VAL A 63 -2.19 20.82 7.01
C VAL A 63 -0.67 20.69 6.82
N ILE A 64 -0.16 19.48 6.50
CA ILE A 64 1.27 19.25 6.27
C ILE A 64 1.82 20.18 5.18
N LEU A 65 1.10 20.39 4.07
CA LEU A 65 1.54 21.29 3.00
C LEU A 65 1.60 22.75 3.45
N LYS A 66 0.67 23.20 4.30
CA LYS A 66 0.65 24.57 4.85
C LYS A 66 1.85 24.86 5.75
N PHE A 67 2.34 23.86 6.47
CA PHE A 67 3.52 24.00 7.32
C PHE A 67 4.86 23.82 6.58
N GLN A 68 4.85 23.43 5.29
CA GLN A 68 6.08 23.43 4.49
C GLN A 68 6.53 24.87 4.15
N ARG A 69 7.83 25.07 4.12
CA ARG A 69 8.42 26.33 3.68
C ARG A 69 9.35 26.11 2.50
N PRO A 70 9.09 26.74 1.33
CA PRO A 70 7.92 27.60 1.03
C PRO A 70 6.61 26.81 1.07
N VAL A 71 5.50 27.50 1.35
CA VAL A 71 4.16 26.89 1.35
C VAL A 71 3.87 26.31 -0.04
N LYS A 72 3.54 25.04 -0.09
CA LYS A 72 3.25 24.34 -1.34
C LYS A 72 1.75 24.25 -1.59
N LYS A 73 1.38 24.39 -2.86
CA LYS A 73 0.00 24.12 -3.30
C LYS A 73 -0.17 22.62 -3.57
N ALA A 74 -1.33 22.07 -3.24
CA ALA A 74 -1.70 20.74 -3.63
C ALA A 74 -1.80 20.67 -5.17
N THR A 75 -1.18 19.63 -5.74
CA THR A 75 -1.24 19.36 -7.19
C THR A 75 -1.78 17.95 -7.34
N GLY A 76 -2.89 17.78 -8.03
CA GLY A 76 -3.51 16.46 -8.22
C GLY A 76 -3.78 16.19 -9.68
N SER A 77 -4.13 14.95 -9.98
CA SER A 77 -4.63 14.54 -11.28
C SER A 77 -5.88 13.70 -11.11
N TRP A 78 -6.82 13.78 -12.05
CA TRP A 78 -8.03 12.96 -12.01
C TRP A 78 -7.71 11.46 -12.06
N GLY A 79 -6.70 11.05 -12.84
CA GLY A 79 -6.22 9.67 -12.85
C GLY A 79 -5.73 9.20 -11.48
N GLY A 80 -4.94 10.04 -10.79
CA GLY A 80 -4.49 9.76 -9.42
C GLY A 80 -5.65 9.74 -8.43
N ALA A 81 -6.57 10.70 -8.50
CA ALA A 81 -7.71 10.80 -7.61
C ALA A 81 -8.67 9.60 -7.74
N VAL A 82 -9.02 9.20 -8.98
CA VAL A 82 -9.87 8.04 -9.26
C VAL A 82 -9.19 6.75 -8.80
N SER A 83 -7.89 6.57 -9.10
CA SER A 83 -7.15 5.38 -8.64
C SER A 83 -7.12 5.29 -7.11
N LEU A 84 -6.87 6.42 -6.42
CA LEU A 84 -6.89 6.48 -4.97
C LEU A 84 -8.28 6.19 -4.39
N TYR A 85 -9.32 6.74 -4.98
CA TYR A 85 -10.71 6.49 -4.60
C TYR A 85 -11.06 5.00 -4.75
N VAL A 86 -10.80 4.40 -5.92
CA VAL A 86 -11.08 2.97 -6.16
C VAL A 86 -10.30 2.10 -5.19
N TYR A 87 -9.03 2.41 -4.97
CA TYR A 87 -8.22 1.72 -3.96
C TYR A 87 -8.87 1.78 -2.58
N ALA A 88 -9.18 2.97 -2.06
CA ALA A 88 -9.68 3.13 -0.70
C ALA A 88 -11.06 2.50 -0.50
N PHE A 89 -11.94 2.63 -1.50
CA PHE A 89 -13.28 2.04 -1.50
C PHE A 89 -13.23 0.51 -1.51
N ALA A 90 -12.56 -0.08 -2.51
CA ALA A 90 -12.45 -1.53 -2.64
C ALA A 90 -11.73 -2.17 -1.45
N PHE A 91 -10.67 -1.53 -0.94
CA PHE A 91 -9.95 -1.95 0.25
C PHE A 91 -10.89 -2.15 1.46
N SER A 92 -11.74 -1.17 1.73
CA SER A 92 -12.67 -1.23 2.86
C SER A 92 -13.68 -2.36 2.70
N TYR A 93 -14.26 -2.53 1.51
CA TYR A 93 -15.22 -3.61 1.26
C TYR A 93 -14.58 -5.01 1.33
N ALA A 94 -13.34 -5.16 0.87
CA ALA A 94 -12.63 -6.42 0.93
C ALA A 94 -12.37 -6.88 2.39
N TYR A 95 -12.01 -5.94 3.27
CA TYR A 95 -11.73 -6.23 4.68
C TYR A 95 -12.96 -6.55 5.54
N LEU A 96 -14.16 -6.50 4.99
CA LEU A 96 -15.32 -7.09 5.67
C LEU A 96 -15.14 -8.58 5.98
N LYS A 97 -14.48 -9.32 5.06
CA LYS A 97 -14.37 -10.77 5.15
C LYS A 97 -12.94 -11.31 5.04
N LEU A 98 -11.96 -10.48 4.64
CA LEU A 98 -10.56 -10.90 4.58
C LEU A 98 -9.87 -10.63 5.91
N ASP A 99 -9.07 -11.58 6.35
CA ASP A 99 -8.13 -11.37 7.45
C ASP A 99 -7.01 -10.41 7.04
N THR A 100 -6.41 -9.76 8.02
CA THR A 100 -5.42 -8.70 7.84
C THR A 100 -4.25 -9.12 6.95
N GLY A 101 -3.67 -10.28 7.24
CA GLY A 101 -2.54 -10.81 6.48
C GLY A 101 -2.92 -11.23 5.05
N THR A 102 -4.03 -11.93 4.89
CA THR A 102 -4.55 -12.36 3.58
C THR A 102 -4.84 -11.15 2.69
N GLY A 103 -5.55 -10.15 3.24
CA GLY A 103 -5.86 -8.93 2.50
C GLY A 103 -4.61 -8.16 2.08
N ALA A 104 -3.64 -8.00 2.98
CA ALA A 104 -2.38 -7.35 2.66
C ALA A 104 -1.57 -8.10 1.60
N LEU A 105 -1.51 -9.45 1.65
CA LEU A 105 -0.81 -10.27 0.67
C LEU A 105 -1.43 -10.13 -0.73
N VAL A 106 -2.76 -10.22 -0.83
CA VAL A 106 -3.49 -10.07 -2.10
C VAL A 106 -3.29 -8.64 -2.66
N LEU A 107 -3.43 -7.62 -1.81
CA LEU A 107 -3.24 -6.23 -2.20
C LEU A 107 -1.84 -6.00 -2.78
N PHE A 108 -0.80 -6.28 -2.01
CA PHE A 108 0.58 -6.01 -2.43
C PHE A 108 1.02 -6.92 -3.57
N GLY A 109 0.53 -8.15 -3.64
CA GLY A 109 0.71 -9.02 -4.80
C GLY A 109 0.15 -8.39 -6.08
N ALA A 110 -1.09 -7.91 -6.04
CA ALA A 110 -1.73 -7.24 -7.17
C ALA A 110 -1.03 -5.92 -7.56
N VAL A 111 -0.58 -5.13 -6.59
CA VAL A 111 0.22 -3.91 -6.83
C VAL A 111 1.47 -4.24 -7.65
N GLN A 112 2.24 -5.21 -7.19
CA GLN A 112 3.49 -5.59 -7.84
C GLN A 112 3.26 -6.17 -9.23
N LEU A 113 2.26 -7.04 -9.38
CA LEU A 113 1.90 -7.61 -10.69
C LEU A 113 1.44 -6.53 -11.67
N THR A 114 0.68 -5.52 -11.21
CA THR A 114 0.27 -4.37 -12.03
C THR A 114 1.47 -3.56 -12.50
N MET A 115 2.40 -3.25 -11.60
CA MET A 115 3.61 -2.49 -11.94
C MET A 115 4.53 -3.27 -12.88
N LEU A 116 4.66 -4.58 -12.69
CA LEU A 116 5.44 -5.46 -13.57
C LEU A 116 4.79 -5.56 -14.95
N GLY A 117 3.48 -5.79 -15.01
CA GLY A 117 2.72 -5.84 -16.26
C GLY A 117 2.84 -4.54 -17.06
N TYR A 118 2.72 -3.39 -16.39
CA TYR A 118 2.95 -2.10 -17.02
C TYR A 118 4.36 -1.97 -17.60
N GLY A 119 5.40 -2.41 -16.87
CA GLY A 119 6.78 -2.42 -17.38
C GLY A 119 6.94 -3.23 -18.66
N VAL A 120 6.32 -4.42 -18.71
CA VAL A 120 6.30 -5.27 -19.91
C VAL A 120 5.59 -4.58 -21.08
N LEU A 121 4.43 -3.94 -20.85
CA LEU A 121 3.70 -3.18 -21.86
C LEU A 121 4.50 -1.98 -22.39
N GLN A 122 5.40 -1.42 -21.59
CA GLN A 122 6.34 -0.38 -22.01
C GLN A 122 7.60 -0.93 -22.71
N GLY A 123 7.61 -2.22 -23.04
CA GLY A 123 8.72 -2.84 -23.78
C GLY A 123 9.88 -3.34 -22.90
N GLU A 124 9.73 -3.34 -21.56
CA GLU A 124 10.74 -3.95 -20.70
C GLU A 124 10.81 -5.47 -20.94
N ARG A 125 11.98 -5.95 -21.32
CA ARG A 125 12.20 -7.39 -21.52
C ARG A 125 12.39 -8.09 -20.16
N MET A 126 11.71 -9.18 -19.98
CA MET A 126 11.87 -10.04 -18.80
C MET A 126 12.85 -11.18 -19.14
N GLY A 127 13.95 -11.25 -18.41
CA GLY A 127 14.83 -12.42 -18.46
C GLY A 127 14.17 -13.65 -17.84
N VAL A 128 14.73 -14.85 -18.07
CA VAL A 128 14.21 -16.13 -17.59
C VAL A 128 13.98 -16.11 -16.07
N LEU A 129 14.93 -15.56 -15.30
CA LEU A 129 14.83 -15.48 -13.84
C LEU A 129 13.64 -14.61 -13.38
N ALA A 130 13.39 -13.49 -14.08
CA ALA A 130 12.25 -12.62 -13.80
C ALA A 130 10.92 -13.31 -14.14
N LEU A 131 10.88 -14.08 -15.25
CA LEU A 131 9.71 -14.86 -15.63
C LEU A 131 9.40 -15.97 -14.60
N LEU A 132 10.43 -16.69 -14.13
CA LEU A 132 10.28 -17.70 -13.07
C LEU A 132 9.73 -17.07 -11.78
N GLY A 133 10.24 -15.90 -11.38
CA GLY A 133 9.74 -15.16 -10.24
C GLY A 133 8.27 -14.73 -10.40
N LEU A 134 7.87 -14.29 -11.60
CA LEU A 134 6.49 -13.93 -11.90
C LEU A 134 5.55 -15.16 -11.79
N VAL A 135 5.95 -16.28 -12.41
CA VAL A 135 5.19 -17.54 -12.32
C VAL A 135 5.04 -17.97 -10.87
N LEU A 136 6.12 -17.92 -10.10
CA LEU A 136 6.10 -18.26 -8.68
C LEU A 136 5.12 -17.34 -7.90
N ALA A 137 5.15 -16.03 -8.13
CA ALA A 137 4.25 -15.08 -7.47
C ALA A 137 2.76 -15.36 -7.81
N VAL A 138 2.45 -15.61 -9.09
CA VAL A 138 1.09 -15.94 -9.52
C VAL A 138 0.65 -17.28 -8.92
N THR A 139 1.52 -18.31 -8.93
CA THR A 139 1.24 -19.61 -8.32
C THR A 139 0.91 -19.46 -6.83
N GLY A 140 1.66 -18.64 -6.09
CA GLY A 140 1.37 -18.39 -4.68
C GLY A 140 0.00 -17.76 -4.44
N LEU A 141 -0.42 -16.82 -5.29
CA LEU A 141 -1.79 -16.26 -5.22
C LEU A 141 -2.85 -17.33 -5.58
N VAL A 142 -2.60 -18.16 -6.58
CA VAL A 142 -3.52 -19.26 -6.93
C VAL A 142 -3.64 -20.25 -5.78
N VAL A 143 -2.53 -20.66 -5.14
CA VAL A 143 -2.54 -21.56 -3.97
C VAL A 143 -3.35 -20.98 -2.82
N LEU A 144 -3.25 -19.66 -2.59
CA LEU A 144 -4.06 -18.97 -1.58
C LEU A 144 -5.57 -19.13 -1.84
N LEU A 145 -5.98 -19.18 -3.11
CA LEU A 145 -7.37 -19.19 -3.57
C LEU A 145 -7.94 -20.60 -3.78
N LEU A 146 -7.12 -21.64 -3.72
CA LEU A 146 -7.62 -23.01 -3.89
C LEU A 146 -8.74 -23.32 -2.90
N PRO A 147 -9.81 -24.00 -3.31
CA PRO A 147 -10.91 -24.37 -2.42
C PRO A 147 -10.44 -25.12 -1.18
N GLY A 148 -11.14 -24.96 -0.07
CA GLY A 148 -10.87 -25.63 1.20
C GLY A 148 -11.30 -24.78 2.40
N SER A 149 -11.25 -25.35 3.60
CA SER A 149 -11.75 -24.74 4.84
C SER A 149 -11.08 -23.42 5.23
N SER A 150 -9.85 -23.19 4.76
CA SER A 150 -9.10 -21.94 5.00
C SER A 150 -9.02 -21.03 3.76
N ALA A 151 -9.84 -21.27 2.74
CA ALA A 151 -9.87 -20.42 1.56
C ALA A 151 -10.57 -19.08 1.88
N PRO A 152 -9.99 -17.94 1.47
CA PRO A 152 -10.66 -16.66 1.62
C PRO A 152 -11.86 -16.57 0.66
N PRO A 153 -12.92 -15.80 1.02
CA PRO A 153 -14.06 -15.58 0.14
C PRO A 153 -13.65 -14.95 -1.18
N LEU A 154 -13.91 -15.63 -2.30
CA LEU A 154 -13.46 -15.22 -3.64
C LEU A 154 -13.90 -13.79 -4.00
N THR A 155 -15.16 -13.42 -3.66
CA THR A 155 -15.67 -12.07 -3.91
C THR A 155 -14.80 -11.00 -3.24
N SER A 156 -14.44 -11.22 -1.97
CA SER A 156 -13.60 -10.27 -1.23
C SER A 156 -12.17 -10.21 -1.77
N VAL A 157 -11.67 -11.35 -2.28
CA VAL A 157 -10.36 -11.39 -2.96
C VAL A 157 -10.40 -10.59 -4.25
N VAL A 158 -11.42 -10.77 -5.10
CA VAL A 158 -11.58 -10.00 -6.35
C VAL A 158 -11.65 -8.49 -6.06
N ILE A 159 -12.42 -8.10 -5.03
CA ILE A 159 -12.48 -6.70 -4.60
C ILE A 159 -11.09 -6.21 -4.13
N MET A 160 -10.35 -7.03 -3.40
CA MET A 160 -8.99 -6.65 -2.95
C MET A 160 -8.00 -6.59 -4.11
N LEU A 161 -8.10 -7.49 -5.10
CA LEU A 161 -7.30 -7.40 -6.33
C LEU A 161 -7.57 -6.09 -7.08
N THR A 162 -8.85 -5.68 -7.20
CA THR A 162 -9.22 -4.37 -7.77
C THR A 162 -8.57 -3.22 -7.01
N SER A 163 -8.58 -3.27 -5.67
CA SER A 163 -7.87 -2.31 -4.83
C SER A 163 -6.38 -2.28 -5.12
N GLY A 164 -5.75 -3.44 -5.24
CA GLY A 164 -4.32 -3.57 -5.54
C GLY A 164 -3.94 -3.05 -6.93
N VAL A 165 -4.75 -3.37 -7.95
CA VAL A 165 -4.57 -2.81 -9.31
C VAL A 165 -4.68 -1.28 -9.28
N ALA A 166 -5.69 -0.74 -8.62
CA ALA A 166 -5.89 0.71 -8.50
C ALA A 166 -4.69 1.38 -7.80
N TRP A 167 -4.17 0.77 -6.73
CA TRP A 167 -2.96 1.27 -6.06
C TRP A 167 -1.71 1.13 -6.94
N GLY A 168 -1.60 0.06 -7.74
CA GLY A 168 -0.53 -0.11 -8.72
C GLY A 168 -0.56 0.99 -9.79
N VAL A 169 -1.73 1.29 -10.34
CA VAL A 169 -1.94 2.41 -11.30
C VAL A 169 -1.60 3.75 -10.64
N TYR A 170 -2.07 3.99 -9.41
CA TYR A 170 -1.71 5.19 -8.63
C TYR A 170 -0.19 5.33 -8.48
N SER A 171 0.50 4.24 -8.19
CA SER A 171 1.96 4.22 -8.03
C SER A 171 2.69 4.50 -9.35
N ILE A 172 2.18 4.00 -10.48
CA ILE A 172 2.70 4.27 -11.82
C ILE A 172 2.53 5.74 -12.18
N LEU A 173 1.33 6.31 -11.95
CA LEU A 173 1.04 7.73 -12.18
C LEU A 173 1.87 8.66 -11.30
N GLY A 174 2.24 8.20 -10.10
CA GLY A 174 3.12 8.92 -9.17
C GLY A 174 4.61 8.89 -9.52
N LYS A 175 5.01 8.00 -10.44
CA LYS A 175 6.42 7.84 -10.81
C LYS A 175 6.93 9.09 -11.56
N GLY A 176 8.05 9.63 -11.09
CA GLY A 176 8.70 10.78 -11.75
C GLY A 176 8.11 12.15 -11.38
N LEU A 177 7.13 12.23 -10.51
CA LEU A 177 6.62 13.52 -10.02
C LEU A 177 7.69 14.27 -9.23
N THR A 178 7.83 15.56 -9.49
CA THR A 178 8.77 16.44 -8.78
C THR A 178 8.40 16.64 -7.31
N ASP A 179 7.10 16.70 -7.01
CA ASP A 179 6.56 16.81 -5.67
C ASP A 179 5.47 15.77 -5.41
N PRO A 180 5.85 14.53 -5.07
CA PRO A 180 4.88 13.45 -4.82
C PRO A 180 3.94 13.74 -3.64
N LEU A 181 4.39 14.49 -2.64
CA LEU A 181 3.57 14.83 -1.48
C LEU A 181 2.46 15.82 -1.85
N ALA A 182 2.79 16.87 -2.61
CA ALA A 182 1.81 17.83 -3.11
C ALA A 182 0.79 17.17 -4.05
N ALA A 183 1.26 16.25 -4.91
CA ALA A 183 0.39 15.47 -5.79
C ALA A 183 -0.54 14.53 -5.00
N THR A 184 -0.02 13.85 -3.98
CA THR A 184 -0.84 12.99 -3.12
C THR A 184 -1.90 13.80 -2.37
N ALA A 185 -1.55 14.96 -1.82
CA ALA A 185 -2.52 15.83 -1.17
C ALA A 185 -3.63 16.27 -2.14
N GLY A 186 -3.28 16.66 -3.38
CA GLY A 186 -4.26 17.01 -4.40
C GLY A 186 -5.15 15.82 -4.79
N ASN A 187 -4.58 14.63 -4.95
CA ASN A 187 -5.34 13.42 -5.26
C ASN A 187 -6.32 13.06 -4.14
N PHE A 188 -5.91 13.18 -2.86
CA PHE A 188 -6.81 13.00 -1.72
C PHE A 188 -7.96 14.02 -1.75
N MET A 189 -7.67 15.31 -1.95
CA MET A 189 -8.70 16.35 -2.04
C MET A 189 -9.68 16.09 -3.19
N MET A 190 -9.18 15.71 -4.36
CA MET A 190 -10.01 15.40 -5.53
C MET A 190 -10.79 14.08 -5.38
N SER A 191 -10.33 13.15 -4.54
CA SER A 191 -11.07 11.90 -4.27
C SER A 191 -12.25 12.11 -3.30
N VAL A 192 -12.25 13.18 -2.50
CA VAL A 192 -13.36 13.49 -1.57
C VAL A 192 -14.69 13.67 -2.29
N PRO A 193 -14.83 14.52 -3.31
CA PRO A 193 -16.13 14.62 -4.02
C PRO A 193 -16.56 13.30 -4.67
N LEU A 194 -15.60 12.47 -5.14
CA LEU A 194 -15.94 11.16 -5.72
C LEU A 194 -16.55 10.22 -4.67
N ILE A 195 -15.93 10.11 -3.50
CA ILE A 195 -16.46 9.25 -2.43
C ILE A 195 -17.78 9.80 -1.87
N MET A 196 -17.93 11.12 -1.76
CA MET A 196 -19.17 11.74 -1.32
C MET A 196 -20.32 11.42 -2.28
N LEU A 197 -20.10 11.59 -3.59
CA LEU A 197 -21.12 11.31 -4.60
C LEU A 197 -21.53 9.82 -4.59
N THR A 198 -20.57 8.92 -4.55
CA THR A 198 -20.81 7.48 -4.55
C THR A 198 -21.33 6.96 -3.21
N SER A 199 -21.27 7.74 -2.15
CA SER A 199 -21.85 7.39 -0.85
C SER A 199 -23.34 7.68 -0.75
N LEU A 200 -23.90 8.52 -1.64
CA LEU A 200 -25.32 8.92 -1.61
C LEU A 200 -26.29 7.73 -1.60
N PRO A 201 -26.14 6.69 -2.44
CA PRO A 201 -27.03 5.53 -2.40
C PRO A 201 -26.96 4.72 -1.10
N PHE A 202 -25.92 4.90 -0.31
CA PHE A 202 -25.65 4.16 0.92
C PHE A 202 -25.93 4.99 2.18
N ILE A 203 -26.57 6.13 2.07
CA ILE A 203 -26.81 7.05 3.19
C ILE A 203 -27.59 6.35 4.34
N SER A 204 -28.54 5.50 4.03
CA SER A 204 -29.28 4.70 5.00
C SER A 204 -28.43 3.64 5.71
N SER A 205 -27.30 3.26 5.12
CA SER A 205 -26.35 2.28 5.68
C SER A 205 -25.25 2.95 6.50
N PHE A 206 -25.25 4.28 6.60
CA PHE A 206 -24.26 5.00 7.42
C PHE A 206 -24.50 4.70 8.88
N HIS A 207 -23.59 3.91 9.45
CA HIS A 207 -23.51 3.71 10.88
C HIS A 207 -22.02 3.71 11.29
N ALA A 208 -21.76 4.25 12.45
CA ALA A 208 -20.40 4.26 12.99
C ALA A 208 -20.45 4.44 14.52
N VAL A 209 -19.75 3.56 15.23
CA VAL A 209 -19.48 3.74 16.66
C VAL A 209 -18.07 4.32 16.84
N VAL A 210 -17.75 4.78 18.03
CA VAL A 210 -16.50 5.50 18.35
C VAL A 210 -15.26 4.74 17.86
N VAL A 211 -15.18 3.43 18.08
CA VAL A 211 -14.04 2.60 17.62
C VAL A 211 -13.89 2.61 16.09
N GLY A 212 -15.01 2.55 15.36
CA GLY A 212 -15.00 2.62 13.90
C GLY A 212 -14.53 3.99 13.40
N ILE A 213 -15.05 5.07 13.99
CA ILE A 213 -14.68 6.46 13.63
C ILE A 213 -13.19 6.69 13.93
N THR A 214 -12.74 6.37 15.14
CA THR A 214 -11.32 6.58 15.53
C THR A 214 -10.38 5.77 14.64
N SER A 215 -10.71 4.51 14.34
CA SER A 215 -9.92 3.70 13.41
C SER A 215 -9.86 4.30 12.01
N ALA A 216 -10.97 4.83 11.49
CA ALA A 216 -11.01 5.46 10.17
C ALA A 216 -10.21 6.78 10.14
N VAL A 217 -10.32 7.61 11.18
CA VAL A 217 -9.54 8.85 11.31
C VAL A 217 -8.05 8.55 11.42
N VAL A 218 -7.64 7.60 12.27
CA VAL A 218 -6.22 7.21 12.41
C VAL A 218 -5.69 6.60 11.11
N SER A 219 -6.50 5.79 10.41
CA SER A 219 -6.16 5.26 9.09
C SER A 219 -5.93 6.38 8.06
N GLY A 220 -6.79 7.40 8.03
CA GLY A 220 -6.66 8.53 7.11
C GLY A 220 -5.50 9.45 7.46
N THR A 221 -5.39 9.86 8.74
CA THR A 221 -4.39 10.83 9.18
C THR A 221 -3.00 10.24 9.33
N ILE A 222 -2.84 9.21 10.17
CA ILE A 222 -1.54 8.65 10.54
C ILE A 222 -1.07 7.63 9.51
N ALA A 223 -1.89 6.61 9.24
CA ALA A 223 -1.44 5.50 8.41
C ALA A 223 -1.41 5.86 6.91
N SER A 224 -2.26 6.78 6.43
CA SER A 224 -2.23 7.27 5.05
C SER A 224 -1.49 8.61 4.95
N GLY A 225 -2.03 9.70 5.46
CA GLY A 225 -1.49 11.04 5.25
C GLY A 225 -0.05 11.20 5.74
N ALA A 226 0.20 11.02 7.04
CA ALA A 226 1.55 11.09 7.62
C ALA A 226 2.44 9.95 7.10
N GLY A 227 1.89 8.74 6.96
CA GLY A 227 2.61 7.59 6.41
C GLY A 227 3.18 7.86 5.01
N TYR A 228 2.41 8.47 4.12
CA TYR A 228 2.90 8.87 2.79
C TYR A 228 3.94 10.00 2.86
N ALA A 229 3.74 10.99 3.72
CA ALA A 229 4.73 12.05 3.90
C ALA A 229 6.10 11.47 4.34
N ILE A 230 6.09 10.57 5.31
CA ILE A 230 7.29 9.88 5.81
C ILE A 230 7.89 8.98 4.72
N TRP A 231 7.04 8.22 4.00
CA TRP A 231 7.49 7.38 2.89
C TRP A 231 8.20 8.18 1.81
N TYR A 232 7.65 9.33 1.39
CA TYR A 232 8.29 10.17 0.38
C TYR A 232 9.61 10.77 0.87
N ALA A 233 9.73 11.07 2.17
CA ALA A 233 10.99 11.50 2.76
C ALA A 233 12.05 10.37 2.75
N ALA A 234 11.63 9.12 2.97
CA ALA A 234 12.50 7.95 2.95
C ALA A 234 12.93 7.57 1.52
N VAL A 235 11.95 7.44 0.60
CA VAL A 235 12.17 6.88 -0.74
C VAL A 235 13.09 7.72 -1.62
N ARG A 236 13.20 9.02 -1.36
CA ARG A 236 14.18 9.91 -2.04
C ARG A 236 15.64 9.45 -1.87
N ASN A 237 15.91 8.65 -0.85
CA ASN A 237 17.24 8.13 -0.51
C ASN A 237 17.38 6.63 -0.81
N LEU A 238 16.37 6.02 -1.43
CA LEU A 238 16.35 4.61 -1.80
C LEU A 238 16.35 4.48 -3.32
N SER A 239 17.07 3.48 -3.85
CA SER A 239 16.86 3.09 -5.24
C SER A 239 15.46 2.50 -5.41
N SER A 240 14.90 2.57 -6.62
CA SER A 240 13.58 2.00 -6.93
C SER A 240 13.49 0.52 -6.55
N PHE A 241 14.59 -0.23 -6.77
CA PHE A 241 14.71 -1.62 -6.35
C PHE A 241 14.57 -1.78 -4.83
N ARG A 242 15.35 -1.01 -4.03
CA ARG A 242 15.28 -1.07 -2.56
C ARG A 242 13.91 -0.67 -2.06
N ALA A 243 13.31 0.38 -2.62
CA ALA A 243 11.98 0.82 -2.26
C ALA A 243 10.92 -0.28 -2.51
N ALA A 244 10.95 -0.94 -3.67
CA ALA A 244 10.06 -2.04 -3.99
C ALA A 244 10.29 -3.25 -3.06
N THR A 245 11.56 -3.62 -2.82
CA THR A 245 11.89 -4.78 -1.97
C THR A 245 11.43 -4.57 -0.52
N VAL A 246 11.67 -3.40 0.08
CA VAL A 246 11.27 -3.17 1.48
C VAL A 246 9.74 -3.16 1.64
N GLN A 247 8.98 -2.77 0.62
CA GLN A 247 7.51 -2.84 0.68
C GLN A 247 6.97 -4.27 0.78
N LEU A 248 7.73 -5.29 0.38
CA LEU A 248 7.34 -6.70 0.54
C LEU A 248 7.26 -7.12 2.02
N THR A 249 7.80 -6.34 2.94
CA THR A 249 7.65 -6.59 4.37
C THR A 249 6.27 -6.21 4.91
N VAL A 250 5.50 -5.35 4.20
CA VAL A 250 4.21 -4.87 4.67
C VAL A 250 3.20 -6.00 4.91
N PRO A 251 2.99 -6.96 3.99
CA PRO A 251 2.11 -8.11 4.26
C PRO A 251 2.56 -8.95 5.46
N VAL A 252 3.87 -9.07 5.67
CA VAL A 252 4.43 -9.82 6.82
C VAL A 252 4.09 -9.09 8.13
N ILE A 253 4.35 -7.78 8.19
CA ILE A 253 4.01 -6.96 9.37
C ILE A 253 2.50 -6.99 9.62
N ALA A 254 1.68 -6.89 8.58
CA ALA A 254 0.22 -6.95 8.68
C ALA A 254 -0.26 -8.32 9.20
N SER A 255 0.33 -9.43 8.71
CA SER A 255 0.00 -10.78 9.19
C SER A 255 0.34 -10.97 10.67
N ILE A 256 1.55 -10.55 11.06
CA ILE A 256 1.97 -10.62 12.48
C ILE A 256 1.04 -9.77 13.35
N ALA A 257 0.72 -8.55 12.93
CA ALA A 257 -0.19 -7.68 13.66
C ALA A 257 -1.62 -8.25 13.73
N GLY A 258 -2.13 -8.87 12.66
CA GLY A 258 -3.42 -9.56 12.64
C GLY A 258 -3.49 -10.69 13.68
N VAL A 259 -2.43 -11.51 13.76
CA VAL A 259 -2.35 -12.58 14.78
C VAL A 259 -2.28 -12.00 16.19
N LEU A 260 -1.36 -11.06 16.43
CA LEU A 260 -1.08 -10.56 17.78
C LEU A 260 -2.17 -9.63 18.34
N LEU A 261 -2.75 -8.79 17.49
CA LEU A 261 -3.70 -7.75 17.93
C LEU A 261 -5.16 -8.15 17.72
N LEU A 262 -5.46 -8.98 16.72
CA LEU A 262 -6.83 -9.36 16.38
C LEU A 262 -7.14 -10.83 16.63
N GLY A 263 -6.16 -11.63 17.07
CA GLY A 263 -6.34 -13.06 17.29
C GLY A 263 -6.67 -13.83 16.00
N GLU A 264 -6.21 -13.32 14.83
CA GLU A 264 -6.42 -14.00 13.56
C GLU A 264 -5.55 -15.26 13.48
N THR A 265 -6.02 -16.29 12.78
CA THR A 265 -5.29 -17.54 12.65
C THR A 265 -4.25 -17.44 11.53
N PHE A 266 -2.99 -17.74 11.83
CA PHE A 266 -1.96 -17.89 10.80
C PHE A 266 -2.01 -19.29 10.21
N THR A 267 -2.69 -19.44 9.07
CA THR A 267 -2.83 -20.75 8.43
C THR A 267 -1.57 -21.13 7.67
N THR A 268 -1.28 -22.44 7.57
CA THR A 268 -0.17 -22.98 6.73
C THR A 268 -0.31 -22.49 5.28
N ARG A 269 -1.54 -22.42 4.77
CA ARG A 269 -1.83 -21.89 3.44
C ARG A 269 -1.35 -20.45 3.29
N LEU A 270 -1.69 -19.56 4.24
CA LEU A 270 -1.23 -18.18 4.21
C LEU A 270 0.31 -18.10 4.27
N GLY A 271 0.95 -18.92 5.10
CA GLY A 271 2.41 -18.98 5.21
C GLY A 271 3.09 -19.39 3.90
N LEU A 272 2.65 -20.50 3.30
CA LEU A 272 3.20 -20.99 2.03
C LEU A 272 2.93 -19.99 0.89
N SER A 273 1.71 -19.48 0.79
CA SER A 273 1.37 -18.48 -0.23
C SER A 273 2.18 -17.21 -0.06
N SER A 274 2.38 -16.73 1.17
CA SER A 274 3.22 -15.56 1.44
C SER A 274 4.66 -15.77 1.00
N LEU A 275 5.27 -16.90 1.36
CA LEU A 275 6.63 -17.23 0.93
C LEU A 275 6.75 -17.29 -0.59
N THR A 276 5.77 -17.90 -1.25
CA THR A 276 5.77 -18.09 -2.70
C THR A 276 5.56 -16.76 -3.43
N VAL A 277 4.57 -15.94 -3.00
CA VAL A 277 4.29 -14.63 -3.62
C VAL A 277 5.45 -13.67 -3.40
N LEU A 278 5.86 -13.48 -2.14
CA LEU A 278 6.88 -12.50 -1.80
C LEU A 278 8.25 -12.91 -2.31
N GLY A 279 8.57 -14.21 -2.26
CA GLY A 279 9.79 -14.79 -2.84
C GLY A 279 9.83 -14.63 -4.36
N GLY A 280 8.73 -14.90 -5.04
CA GLY A 280 8.60 -14.70 -6.49
C GLY A 280 8.81 -13.23 -6.89
N ILE A 281 8.16 -12.29 -6.19
CA ILE A 281 8.34 -10.85 -6.45
C ILE A 281 9.79 -10.42 -6.16
N ALA A 282 10.39 -10.88 -5.05
CA ALA A 282 11.78 -10.57 -4.72
C ALA A 282 12.73 -11.07 -5.83
N LEU A 283 12.46 -12.25 -6.40
CA LEU A 283 13.24 -12.83 -7.51
C LEU A 283 13.13 -11.96 -8.78
N VAL A 284 11.92 -11.49 -9.14
CA VAL A 284 11.72 -10.57 -10.26
C VAL A 284 12.53 -9.28 -10.08
N LEU A 285 12.44 -8.69 -8.89
CA LEU A 285 13.12 -7.44 -8.58
C LEU A 285 14.64 -7.61 -8.66
N SER A 286 15.19 -8.70 -8.11
CA SER A 286 16.62 -9.00 -8.15
C SER A 286 17.12 -9.20 -9.60
N ALA A 287 16.38 -9.92 -10.43
CA ALA A 287 16.71 -10.12 -11.83
C ALA A 287 16.77 -8.80 -12.62
N LYS A 288 15.82 -7.89 -12.38
CA LYS A 288 15.82 -6.56 -13.01
C LYS A 288 17.01 -5.71 -12.58
N GLN A 289 17.43 -5.78 -11.32
CA GLN A 289 18.60 -5.05 -10.83
C GLN A 289 19.87 -5.54 -11.52
N THR A 290 20.06 -6.85 -11.61
CA THR A 290 21.25 -7.44 -12.26
C THR A 290 21.33 -7.06 -13.73
N ALA A 291 20.20 -7.03 -14.44
CA ALA A 291 20.14 -6.62 -15.86
C ALA A 291 20.51 -5.14 -16.05
N SER A 292 20.16 -4.26 -15.12
CA SER A 292 20.48 -2.82 -15.19
C SER A 292 21.95 -2.49 -14.90
N LEU A 293 22.68 -3.43 -14.27
CA LEU A 293 24.11 -3.27 -13.94
C LEU A 293 25.05 -3.82 -15.03
N LYS A 294 24.54 -4.58 -16.01
CA LYS A 294 25.34 -4.99 -17.17
C LYS A 294 25.60 -3.80 -18.08
N PRO A 295 26.89 -3.54 -18.48
CA PRO A 295 27.17 -2.54 -19.51
C PRO A 295 26.34 -2.86 -20.77
N ARG A 296 25.81 -1.83 -21.42
CA ARG A 296 25.28 -1.95 -22.77
C ARG A 296 26.51 -1.97 -23.68
N ASP A 297 26.88 -3.15 -24.16
CA ASP A 297 27.84 -3.33 -25.24
C ASP A 297 27.29 -2.72 -26.54
#